data_4a0cab1b5609113af34adf29129bc5ac
#
_entry.id   4a0cab1b5609113af34adf29129bc5ac
#
_cell.length_a   1.000
_cell.length_b   1.000
_cell.length_c   1.000
_cell.angle_alpha   90.00
_cell.angle_beta   90.00
_cell.angle_gamma   90.00
#
_symmetry.space_group_name_H-M   'P 1'
#
loop_
_entity.id
_entity.type
_entity.pdbx_description
1 polymer ?
#
loop_
_entity_poly.entity_id
_entity_poly.type
_entity_poly.pdbx_seq_one_letter_code
_entity_poly.pdbx_strand_id
1 'polypeptide(L)'
;FKEVEKLAAKFPMESRYQIILGDLHLEKNDTVKALKYYQKAHEIDPESPYYIVSMANYYEVVGNKDAAETQIRNALVNEKLDVETKVGILSRYILKLQQTKKGTESANALFQTLLEQHPEDTDLKQMYGSLLVAQGKTDEARFQFQLITEMEPSNAAAWQQLLNLALKSEDIPEVIRICTRCQELFPDAPEYYFYLGIAYFQQEKYQDALDTYKAGLEIIPETNVGLKSDFYGQIGDIYYQIKNMPEAYKAYDEALKYNDKNVVVLNNYAYFLSLEKKDLKKAERMSALAVKLEPNNSTYLDTYAWIFFVQGNYTLAKIYIESALANDTTKSSELVDHYGDILFMSGDKEKALEQWKKAKEMGKESDVLDRKIAEGTYIEEEVKNE
;
A
#
# COMPACT_ATOMS: atom_id res chain seq x y z
N PHE A 1 45.80 -5.90 -11.78
CA PHE A 1 46.28 -6.50 -13.02
C PHE A 1 47.54 -7.34 -12.83
N LYS A 2 48.71 -6.72 -12.62
CA LYS A 2 50.01 -7.41 -12.55
C LYS A 2 50.06 -8.60 -11.57
N GLU A 3 49.37 -8.53 -10.45
CA GLU A 3 49.34 -9.62 -9.47
C GLU A 3 48.51 -10.82 -10.00
N VAL A 4 47.39 -10.54 -10.64
CA VAL A 4 46.55 -11.59 -11.24
C VAL A 4 47.24 -12.24 -12.43
N GLU A 5 48.01 -11.47 -13.27
CA GLU A 5 48.82 -12.02 -14.35
C GLU A 5 49.93 -12.98 -13.82
N LYS A 6 50.57 -12.62 -12.71
CA LYS A 6 51.56 -13.49 -12.05
C LYS A 6 50.93 -14.79 -11.55
N LEU A 7 49.72 -14.68 -10.95
CA LEU A 7 48.99 -15.84 -10.44
C LEU A 7 48.54 -16.74 -11.59
N ALA A 8 47.99 -16.17 -12.67
CA ALA A 8 47.62 -16.91 -13.87
C ALA A 8 48.79 -17.62 -14.54
N ALA A 9 49.99 -16.98 -14.53
CA ALA A 9 51.21 -17.62 -15.03
C ALA A 9 51.72 -18.73 -14.10
N LYS A 10 51.58 -18.58 -12.81
CA LYS A 10 51.99 -19.56 -11.79
C LYS A 10 51.05 -20.76 -11.72
N PHE A 11 49.75 -20.54 -11.98
CA PHE A 11 48.69 -21.54 -11.91
C PHE A 11 47.91 -21.56 -13.20
N PRO A 12 48.49 -22.05 -14.34
CA PRO A 12 47.91 -21.93 -15.66
C PRO A 12 46.63 -22.76 -15.86
N MET A 13 46.41 -23.79 -15.04
CA MET A 13 45.22 -24.65 -15.06
C MET A 13 44.11 -24.19 -14.10
N GLU A 14 44.26 -23.03 -13.48
CA GLU A 14 43.23 -22.44 -12.63
C GLU A 14 42.38 -21.45 -13.46
N SER A 15 41.17 -21.89 -13.85
CA SER A 15 40.27 -21.12 -14.71
C SER A 15 39.92 -19.77 -14.12
N ARG A 16 39.79 -19.69 -12.79
CA ARG A 16 39.41 -18.47 -12.05
C ARG A 16 40.29 -17.27 -12.35
N TYR A 17 41.62 -17.47 -12.47
CA TYR A 17 42.52 -16.36 -12.80
C TYR A 17 42.34 -15.86 -14.24
N GLN A 18 42.00 -16.77 -15.17
CA GLN A 18 41.67 -16.36 -16.53
C GLN A 18 40.35 -15.57 -16.57
N ILE A 19 39.34 -15.98 -15.81
CA ILE A 19 38.06 -15.25 -15.69
C ILE A 19 38.32 -13.83 -15.16
N ILE A 20 39.04 -13.68 -14.05
CA ILE A 20 39.37 -12.37 -13.46
C ILE A 20 40.14 -11.49 -14.46
N LEU A 21 41.06 -12.02 -15.22
CA LEU A 21 41.77 -11.25 -16.25
C LEU A 21 40.83 -10.81 -17.37
N GLY A 22 39.90 -11.67 -17.77
CA GLY A 22 38.81 -11.33 -18.69
C GLY A 22 37.96 -10.17 -18.18
N ASP A 23 37.48 -10.26 -16.94
CA ASP A 23 36.67 -9.21 -16.30
C ASP A 23 37.41 -7.87 -16.22
N LEU A 24 38.69 -7.89 -15.82
CA LEU A 24 39.51 -6.69 -15.75
C LEU A 24 39.79 -6.03 -17.11
N HIS A 25 39.84 -6.82 -18.21
CA HIS A 25 39.92 -6.29 -19.57
C HIS A 25 38.54 -5.75 -20.03
N LEU A 26 37.45 -6.41 -19.64
CA LEU A 26 36.11 -5.99 -19.95
C LEU A 26 35.77 -4.63 -19.30
N GLU A 27 36.15 -4.41 -18.05
CA GLU A 27 36.04 -3.13 -17.34
C GLU A 27 36.77 -1.99 -18.07
N LYS A 28 37.87 -2.31 -18.78
CA LYS A 28 38.61 -1.35 -19.61
C LYS A 28 38.08 -1.24 -21.03
N ASN A 29 36.91 -1.86 -21.33
CA ASN A 29 36.31 -1.90 -22.65
C ASN A 29 37.20 -2.63 -23.71
N ASP A 30 38.22 -3.41 -23.29
CA ASP A 30 39.02 -4.24 -24.17
C ASP A 30 38.38 -5.60 -24.38
N THR A 31 37.26 -5.59 -25.09
CA THR A 31 36.42 -6.77 -25.34
C THR A 31 37.14 -7.90 -26.06
N VAL A 32 38.13 -7.55 -26.91
CA VAL A 32 38.91 -8.54 -27.67
C VAL A 32 39.84 -9.36 -26.75
N LYS A 33 40.52 -8.71 -25.80
CA LYS A 33 41.35 -9.42 -24.85
C LYS A 33 40.50 -10.14 -23.80
N ALA A 34 39.41 -9.53 -23.34
CA ALA A 34 38.47 -10.15 -22.44
C ALA A 34 37.99 -11.51 -22.98
N LEU A 35 37.58 -11.55 -24.25
CA LEU A 35 37.12 -12.80 -24.89
C LEU A 35 38.21 -13.87 -24.96
N LYS A 36 39.47 -13.48 -25.24
CA LYS A 36 40.60 -14.43 -25.25
C LYS A 36 40.82 -15.09 -23.90
N TYR A 37 40.71 -14.33 -22.83
CA TYR A 37 40.82 -14.87 -21.47
C TYR A 37 39.66 -15.76 -21.10
N TYR A 38 38.45 -15.39 -21.47
CA TYR A 38 37.26 -16.23 -21.26
C TYR A 38 37.34 -17.54 -22.05
N GLN A 39 37.83 -17.52 -23.29
CA GLN A 39 38.06 -18.75 -24.07
C GLN A 39 39.03 -19.70 -23.38
N LYS A 40 40.14 -19.17 -22.84
CA LYS A 40 41.10 -19.97 -22.05
C LYS A 40 40.46 -20.52 -20.77
N ALA A 41 39.64 -19.73 -20.08
CA ALA A 41 38.90 -20.21 -18.91
C ALA A 41 37.96 -21.37 -19.25
N HIS A 42 37.25 -21.26 -20.37
CA HIS A 42 36.36 -22.30 -20.87
C HIS A 42 37.10 -23.60 -21.28
N GLU A 43 38.29 -23.46 -21.89
CA GLU A 43 39.10 -24.64 -22.22
C GLU A 43 39.58 -25.40 -20.97
N ILE A 44 39.79 -24.69 -19.84
CA ILE A 44 40.19 -25.29 -18.57
C ILE A 44 39.00 -25.87 -17.79
N ASP A 45 37.91 -25.15 -17.69
CA ASP A 45 36.68 -25.54 -16.96
C ASP A 45 35.43 -25.07 -17.73
N PRO A 46 34.91 -25.88 -18.66
CA PRO A 46 33.72 -25.51 -19.45
C PRO A 46 32.45 -25.29 -18.63
N GLU A 47 32.37 -25.91 -17.44
CA GLU A 47 31.21 -25.88 -16.57
C GLU A 47 31.33 -24.88 -15.42
N SER A 48 32.36 -24.04 -15.43
CA SER A 48 32.57 -23.04 -14.40
C SER A 48 31.38 -22.08 -14.32
N PRO A 49 30.66 -21.98 -13.17
CA PRO A 49 29.56 -21.06 -13.03
C PRO A 49 30.00 -19.60 -13.14
N TYR A 50 31.18 -19.30 -12.69
CA TYR A 50 31.76 -17.94 -12.78
C TYR A 50 32.07 -17.53 -14.22
N TYR A 51 32.52 -18.49 -15.07
CA TYR A 51 32.66 -18.26 -16.51
C TYR A 51 31.33 -17.88 -17.15
N ILE A 52 30.25 -18.61 -16.83
CA ILE A 52 28.92 -18.36 -17.37
C ILE A 52 28.45 -16.93 -17.00
N VAL A 53 28.67 -16.52 -15.75
CA VAL A 53 28.31 -15.16 -15.26
C VAL A 53 29.13 -14.09 -15.99
N SER A 54 30.44 -14.27 -16.12
CA SER A 54 31.30 -13.29 -16.80
C SER A 54 30.97 -13.21 -18.29
N MET A 55 30.62 -14.32 -18.94
CA MET A 55 30.15 -14.31 -20.33
C MET A 55 28.80 -13.60 -20.50
N ALA A 56 27.90 -13.68 -19.53
CA ALA A 56 26.68 -12.89 -19.56
C ALA A 56 26.98 -11.37 -19.57
N ASN A 57 27.89 -10.93 -18.70
CA ASN A 57 28.35 -9.54 -18.66
C ASN A 57 29.07 -9.13 -19.96
N TYR A 58 29.90 -10.01 -20.50
CA TYR A 58 30.57 -9.77 -21.80
C TYR A 58 29.57 -9.52 -22.90
N TYR A 59 28.55 -10.39 -23.05
CA TYR A 59 27.52 -10.23 -24.07
C TYR A 59 26.67 -8.97 -23.87
N GLU A 60 26.48 -8.52 -22.65
CA GLU A 60 25.82 -7.24 -22.38
C GLU A 60 26.66 -6.06 -22.90
N VAL A 61 27.98 -6.05 -22.63
CA VAL A 61 28.89 -4.98 -23.06
C VAL A 61 28.99 -4.91 -24.59
N VAL A 62 29.04 -6.06 -25.29
CA VAL A 62 29.12 -6.09 -26.77
C VAL A 62 27.73 -5.94 -27.43
N GLY A 63 26.67 -5.79 -26.65
CA GLY A 63 25.30 -5.55 -27.17
C GLY A 63 24.54 -6.76 -27.67
N ASN A 64 25.05 -7.96 -27.46
CA ASN A 64 24.37 -9.21 -27.83
C ASN A 64 23.40 -9.65 -26.73
N LYS A 65 22.21 -9.03 -26.72
CA LYS A 65 21.20 -9.20 -25.66
C LYS A 65 20.68 -10.63 -25.53
N ASP A 66 20.52 -11.36 -26.65
CA ASP A 66 19.98 -12.71 -26.62
C ASP A 66 20.99 -13.70 -26.04
N ALA A 67 22.27 -13.57 -26.39
CA ALA A 67 23.32 -14.36 -25.78
C ALA A 67 23.51 -14.06 -24.29
N ALA A 68 23.40 -12.79 -23.89
CA ALA A 68 23.46 -12.38 -22.50
C ALA A 68 22.32 -13.03 -21.69
N GLU A 69 21.08 -12.96 -22.18
CA GLU A 69 19.91 -13.57 -21.54
C GLU A 69 20.07 -15.07 -21.39
N THR A 70 20.58 -15.76 -22.43
CA THR A 70 20.86 -17.19 -22.38
C THR A 70 21.88 -17.54 -21.29
N GLN A 71 22.97 -16.77 -21.18
CA GLN A 71 23.97 -17.03 -20.14
C GLN A 71 23.44 -16.72 -18.73
N ILE A 72 22.63 -15.66 -18.56
CA ILE A 72 21.95 -15.37 -17.29
C ILE A 72 21.11 -16.56 -16.83
N ARG A 73 20.28 -17.12 -17.73
CA ARG A 73 19.47 -18.30 -17.44
C ARG A 73 20.32 -19.51 -17.08
N ASN A 74 21.38 -19.78 -17.86
CA ASN A 74 22.30 -20.88 -17.58
C ASN A 74 22.99 -20.72 -16.21
N ALA A 75 23.39 -19.50 -15.84
CA ALA A 75 23.96 -19.21 -14.52
C ALA A 75 22.96 -19.51 -13.40
N LEU A 76 21.72 -19.04 -13.55
CA LEU A 76 20.68 -19.20 -12.53
C LEU A 76 20.35 -20.67 -12.24
N VAL A 77 20.27 -21.52 -13.26
CA VAL A 77 19.98 -22.96 -13.08
C VAL A 77 21.19 -23.82 -12.74
N ASN A 78 22.42 -23.26 -12.77
CA ASN A 78 23.62 -23.99 -12.47
C ASN A 78 23.73 -24.35 -10.99
N GLU A 79 23.71 -25.64 -10.65
CA GLU A 79 23.73 -26.13 -9.27
C GLU A 79 25.06 -25.80 -8.52
N LYS A 80 26.16 -25.56 -9.26
CA LYS A 80 27.47 -25.23 -8.69
C LYS A 80 27.59 -23.74 -8.28
N LEU A 81 26.65 -22.88 -8.71
CA LEU A 81 26.62 -21.48 -8.35
C LEU A 81 25.94 -21.32 -6.99
N ASP A 82 26.54 -20.55 -6.09
CA ASP A 82 25.96 -20.27 -4.78
C ASP A 82 24.66 -19.44 -4.89
N VAL A 83 23.76 -19.64 -3.93
CA VAL A 83 22.42 -19.04 -3.96
C VAL A 83 22.47 -17.52 -3.85
N GLU A 84 23.42 -16.96 -3.09
CA GLU A 84 23.57 -15.50 -2.93
C GLU A 84 23.89 -14.84 -4.27
N THR A 85 24.81 -15.43 -5.02
CA THR A 85 25.14 -14.99 -6.40
C THR A 85 23.93 -15.11 -7.32
N LYS A 86 23.16 -16.21 -7.24
CA LYS A 86 21.93 -16.41 -8.02
C LYS A 86 20.90 -15.32 -7.70
N VAL A 87 20.65 -15.02 -6.44
CA VAL A 87 19.74 -13.93 -5.99
C VAL A 87 20.15 -12.59 -6.59
N GLY A 88 21.45 -12.26 -6.55
CA GLY A 88 21.97 -11.03 -7.13
C GLY A 88 21.77 -10.94 -8.67
N ILE A 89 21.98 -12.05 -9.39
CA ILE A 89 21.74 -12.11 -10.84
C ILE A 89 20.25 -12.00 -11.15
N LEU A 90 19.41 -12.72 -10.42
CA LEU A 90 17.97 -12.73 -10.61
C LEU A 90 17.33 -11.37 -10.37
N SER A 91 17.76 -10.66 -9.34
CA SER A 91 17.32 -9.29 -9.04
C SER A 91 17.56 -8.35 -10.23
N ARG A 92 18.77 -8.38 -10.80
CA ARG A 92 19.12 -7.58 -11.99
C ARG A 92 18.33 -7.99 -13.22
N TYR A 93 18.11 -9.29 -13.40
CA TYR A 93 17.34 -9.82 -14.52
C TYR A 93 15.88 -9.36 -14.49
N ILE A 94 15.23 -9.41 -13.32
CA ILE A 94 13.85 -8.94 -13.12
C ILE A 94 13.74 -7.44 -13.39
N LEU A 95 14.64 -6.64 -12.85
CA LEU A 95 14.66 -5.19 -13.11
C LEU A 95 14.74 -4.88 -14.61
N LYS A 96 15.55 -5.64 -15.35
CA LYS A 96 15.69 -5.50 -16.81
C LYS A 96 14.40 -5.88 -17.55
N LEU A 97 13.74 -6.96 -17.14
CA LEU A 97 12.44 -7.37 -17.69
C LEU A 97 11.38 -6.30 -17.48
N GLN A 98 11.30 -5.72 -16.29
CA GLN A 98 10.37 -4.64 -15.96
C GLN A 98 10.62 -3.39 -16.80
N GLN A 99 11.88 -2.95 -16.94
CA GLN A 99 12.27 -1.78 -17.74
C GLN A 99 11.97 -1.95 -19.23
N THR A 100 12.12 -3.15 -19.76
CA THR A 100 11.90 -3.43 -21.19
C THR A 100 10.45 -3.76 -21.52
N LYS A 101 9.54 -3.75 -20.53
CA LYS A 101 8.14 -4.16 -20.67
C LYS A 101 7.97 -5.57 -21.31
N LYS A 102 9.02 -6.36 -21.32
CA LYS A 102 8.91 -7.80 -21.65
C LYS A 102 8.20 -8.48 -20.49
N GLY A 103 7.27 -9.37 -20.81
CA GLY A 103 6.50 -10.06 -19.79
C GLY A 103 7.39 -10.76 -18.78
N THR A 104 7.10 -10.58 -17.51
CA THR A 104 7.84 -11.21 -16.40
C THR A 104 7.51 -12.68 -16.22
N GLU A 105 6.58 -13.22 -17.00
CA GLU A 105 6.14 -14.62 -16.93
C GLU A 105 7.28 -15.63 -17.19
N SER A 106 8.24 -15.28 -18.05
CA SER A 106 9.42 -16.11 -18.29
C SER A 106 10.31 -16.28 -17.06
N ALA A 107 10.21 -15.39 -16.08
CA ALA A 107 10.94 -15.50 -14.81
C ALA A 107 10.30 -16.54 -13.87
N ASN A 108 9.01 -16.84 -14.00
CA ASN A 108 8.33 -17.79 -13.11
C ASN A 108 8.96 -19.19 -13.18
N ALA A 109 9.27 -19.69 -14.38
CA ALA A 109 9.93 -20.98 -14.52
C ALA A 109 11.31 -21.02 -13.88
N LEU A 110 12.06 -19.90 -13.95
CA LEU A 110 13.36 -19.77 -13.26
C LEU A 110 13.20 -19.82 -11.74
N PHE A 111 12.22 -19.10 -11.20
CA PHE A 111 11.94 -19.17 -9.76
C PHE A 111 11.56 -20.58 -9.31
N GLN A 112 10.72 -21.27 -10.06
CA GLN A 112 10.34 -22.64 -9.74
C GLN A 112 11.58 -23.56 -9.68
N THR A 113 12.44 -23.51 -10.71
CA THR A 113 13.69 -24.27 -10.73
C THR A 113 14.59 -23.93 -9.54
N LEU A 114 14.73 -22.62 -9.23
CA LEU A 114 15.57 -22.19 -8.11
C LEU A 114 15.01 -22.61 -6.76
N LEU A 115 13.70 -22.55 -6.56
CA LEU A 115 13.04 -23.01 -5.35
C LEU A 115 13.06 -24.54 -5.18
N GLU A 116 13.11 -25.31 -6.28
CA GLU A 116 13.37 -26.74 -6.24
C GLU A 116 14.80 -27.05 -5.79
N GLN A 117 15.79 -26.26 -6.23
CA GLN A 117 17.19 -26.40 -5.83
C GLN A 117 17.43 -25.88 -4.39
N HIS A 118 16.72 -24.84 -3.97
CA HIS A 118 16.90 -24.14 -2.71
C HIS A 118 15.56 -23.96 -1.97
N PRO A 119 14.89 -25.04 -1.54
CA PRO A 119 13.54 -24.99 -1.01
C PRO A 119 13.44 -24.22 0.34
N GLU A 120 14.54 -24.11 1.06
CA GLU A 120 14.59 -23.41 2.36
C GLU A 120 15.00 -21.92 2.22
N ASP A 121 15.25 -21.43 1.01
CA ASP A 121 15.69 -20.06 0.82
C ASP A 121 14.52 -19.07 0.86
N THR A 122 14.46 -18.28 1.94
CA THR A 122 13.40 -17.31 2.19
C THR A 122 13.54 -16.05 1.32
N ASP A 123 14.75 -15.67 0.93
CA ASP A 123 14.99 -14.52 0.04
C ASP A 123 14.44 -14.81 -1.37
N LEU A 124 14.68 -16.03 -1.90
CA LEU A 124 14.08 -16.45 -3.16
C LEU A 124 12.54 -16.47 -3.12
N LYS A 125 11.95 -16.97 -2.02
CA LYS A 125 10.50 -16.94 -1.84
C LYS A 125 9.97 -15.52 -1.75
N GLN A 126 10.65 -14.62 -1.05
CA GLN A 126 10.29 -13.21 -0.93
C GLN A 126 10.31 -12.53 -2.29
N MET A 127 11.36 -12.76 -3.09
CA MET A 127 11.46 -12.20 -4.43
C MET A 127 10.36 -12.73 -5.35
N TYR A 128 10.10 -14.04 -5.29
CA TYR A 128 9.05 -14.66 -6.11
C TYR A 128 7.67 -14.17 -5.72
N GLY A 129 7.37 -14.11 -4.43
CA GLY A 129 6.13 -13.53 -3.91
C GLY A 129 5.91 -12.10 -4.40
N SER A 130 6.96 -11.25 -4.34
CA SER A 130 6.90 -9.86 -4.82
C SER A 130 6.66 -9.78 -6.34
N LEU A 131 7.27 -10.66 -7.12
CA LEU A 131 7.03 -10.75 -8.56
C LEU A 131 5.58 -11.16 -8.86
N LEU A 132 5.06 -12.14 -8.14
CA LEU A 132 3.68 -12.62 -8.28
C LEU A 132 2.67 -11.52 -7.93
N VAL A 133 2.94 -10.72 -6.89
CA VAL A 133 2.13 -9.51 -6.57
C VAL A 133 2.10 -8.54 -7.75
N ALA A 134 3.26 -8.27 -8.36
CA ALA A 134 3.36 -7.38 -9.52
C ALA A 134 2.64 -7.92 -10.76
N GLN A 135 2.51 -9.25 -10.88
CA GLN A 135 1.76 -9.94 -11.94
C GLN A 135 0.26 -10.05 -11.63
N GLY A 136 -0.20 -9.63 -10.46
CA GLY A 136 -1.59 -9.78 -10.02
C GLY A 136 -1.98 -11.19 -9.56
N LYS A 137 -1.00 -12.08 -9.39
CA LYS A 137 -1.18 -13.47 -8.95
C LYS A 137 -1.22 -13.55 -7.43
N THR A 138 -2.28 -13.01 -6.85
CA THR A 138 -2.41 -12.76 -5.41
C THR A 138 -2.32 -14.03 -4.57
N ASP A 139 -3.00 -15.12 -4.97
CA ASP A 139 -3.03 -16.37 -4.19
C ASP A 139 -1.68 -17.09 -4.21
N GLU A 140 -1.01 -17.11 -5.36
CA GLU A 140 0.34 -17.67 -5.48
C GLU A 140 1.34 -16.86 -4.64
N ALA A 141 1.22 -15.52 -4.63
CA ALA A 141 2.05 -14.65 -3.80
C ALA A 141 1.82 -14.90 -2.30
N ARG A 142 0.55 -14.98 -1.89
CA ARG A 142 0.17 -15.29 -0.51
C ARG A 142 0.80 -16.58 -0.04
N PHE A 143 0.77 -17.62 -0.85
CA PHE A 143 1.38 -18.91 -0.55
C PHE A 143 2.89 -18.79 -0.29
N GLN A 144 3.63 -18.03 -1.12
CA GLN A 144 5.07 -17.83 -0.89
C GLN A 144 5.34 -17.12 0.45
N PHE A 145 4.59 -16.06 0.77
CA PHE A 145 4.79 -15.35 2.03
C PHE A 145 4.36 -16.18 3.25
N GLN A 146 3.33 -17.03 3.14
CA GLN A 146 2.96 -17.98 4.21
C GLN A 146 4.09 -18.95 4.50
N LEU A 147 4.70 -19.54 3.47
CA LEU A 147 5.86 -20.42 3.65
C LEU A 147 7.00 -19.73 4.40
N ILE A 148 7.28 -18.45 4.09
CA ILE A 148 8.30 -17.68 4.82
C ILE A 148 7.91 -17.54 6.29
N THR A 149 6.67 -17.18 6.61
CA THR A 149 6.23 -17.00 8.01
C THR A 149 6.17 -18.30 8.80
N GLU A 150 6.03 -19.45 8.14
CA GLU A 150 6.14 -20.77 8.76
C GLU A 150 7.59 -21.15 9.07
N MET A 151 8.52 -20.84 8.15
CA MET A 151 9.95 -21.13 8.32
C MET A 151 10.62 -20.14 9.26
N GLU A 152 10.27 -18.87 9.14
CA GLU A 152 10.82 -17.74 9.90
C GLU A 152 9.69 -16.91 10.52
N PRO A 153 9.10 -17.33 11.63
CA PRO A 153 7.99 -16.60 12.26
C PRO A 153 8.32 -15.14 12.63
N SER A 154 9.60 -14.81 12.82
CA SER A 154 10.08 -13.45 13.10
C SER A 154 10.31 -12.59 11.85
N ASN A 155 10.01 -13.09 10.65
CA ASN A 155 10.17 -12.35 9.40
C ASN A 155 9.04 -11.31 9.22
N ALA A 156 9.27 -10.10 9.78
CA ALA A 156 8.30 -9.01 9.74
C ALA A 156 7.92 -8.59 8.32
N ALA A 157 8.86 -8.68 7.36
CA ALA A 157 8.60 -8.32 5.97
C ALA A 157 7.55 -9.24 5.32
N ALA A 158 7.62 -10.54 5.57
CA ALA A 158 6.64 -11.50 5.05
C ALA A 158 5.25 -11.28 5.67
N TRP A 159 5.17 -11.03 6.97
CA TRP A 159 3.91 -10.69 7.63
C TRP A 159 3.30 -9.40 7.09
N GLN A 160 4.13 -8.38 6.84
CA GLN A 160 3.66 -7.13 6.24
C GLN A 160 3.08 -7.36 4.83
N GLN A 161 3.70 -8.23 4.02
CA GLN A 161 3.17 -8.57 2.70
C GLN A 161 1.83 -9.30 2.80
N LEU A 162 1.68 -10.26 3.72
CA LEU A 162 0.42 -10.94 3.98
C LEU A 162 -0.68 -9.96 4.41
N LEU A 163 -0.35 -9.03 5.31
CA LEU A 163 -1.28 -7.99 5.75
C LEU A 163 -1.71 -7.09 4.58
N ASN A 164 -0.76 -6.64 3.76
CA ASN A 164 -1.06 -5.82 2.59
C ASN A 164 -2.00 -6.53 1.60
N LEU A 165 -1.79 -7.84 1.37
CA LEU A 165 -2.66 -8.64 0.52
C LEU A 165 -4.06 -8.79 1.11
N ALA A 166 -4.18 -9.04 2.43
CA ALA A 166 -5.46 -9.14 3.11
C ALA A 166 -6.24 -7.81 3.09
N LEU A 167 -5.54 -6.69 3.35
CA LEU A 167 -6.15 -5.34 3.26
C LEU A 167 -6.63 -5.03 1.84
N LYS A 168 -5.82 -5.34 0.83
CA LYS A 168 -6.19 -5.10 -0.57
C LYS A 168 -7.39 -5.93 -1.04
N SER A 169 -7.56 -7.13 -0.50
CA SER A 169 -8.69 -8.01 -0.80
C SER A 169 -9.88 -7.81 0.13
N GLU A 170 -9.80 -6.85 1.07
CA GLU A 170 -10.82 -6.59 2.10
C GLU A 170 -11.19 -7.84 2.92
N ASP A 171 -10.22 -8.75 3.09
CA ASP A 171 -10.38 -9.99 3.86
C ASP A 171 -10.22 -9.71 5.36
N ILE A 172 -11.29 -9.17 5.96
CA ILE A 172 -11.29 -8.76 7.37
C ILE A 172 -10.94 -9.89 8.33
N PRO A 173 -11.47 -11.14 8.19
CA PRO A 173 -11.05 -12.27 9.01
C PRO A 173 -9.53 -12.53 8.94
N GLU A 174 -8.94 -12.45 7.76
CA GLU A 174 -7.51 -12.66 7.58
C GLU A 174 -6.67 -11.51 8.17
N VAL A 175 -7.13 -10.26 8.06
CA VAL A 175 -6.49 -9.11 8.75
C VAL A 175 -6.46 -9.34 10.26
N ILE A 176 -7.58 -9.78 10.86
CA ILE A 176 -7.64 -10.07 12.29
C ILE A 176 -6.65 -11.18 12.66
N ARG A 177 -6.63 -12.28 11.91
CA ARG A 177 -5.73 -13.41 12.15
C ARG A 177 -4.26 -12.99 12.12
N ILE A 178 -3.87 -12.25 11.07
CA ILE A 178 -2.49 -11.77 10.88
C ILE A 178 -2.11 -10.80 12.00
N CYS A 179 -2.92 -9.76 12.23
CA CYS A 179 -2.60 -8.73 13.24
C CYS A 179 -2.54 -9.31 14.65
N THR A 180 -3.46 -10.21 15.02
CA THR A 180 -3.41 -10.90 16.32
C THR A 180 -2.12 -11.69 16.48
N ARG A 181 -1.72 -12.44 15.45
CA ARG A 181 -0.46 -13.18 15.50
C ARG A 181 0.77 -12.27 15.56
N CYS A 182 0.74 -11.17 14.80
CA CYS A 182 1.84 -10.20 14.79
C CYS A 182 1.96 -9.42 16.10
N GLN A 183 0.89 -9.16 16.84
CA GLN A 183 0.98 -8.58 18.20
C GLN A 183 1.75 -9.47 19.16
N GLU A 184 1.62 -10.81 19.04
CA GLU A 184 2.40 -11.75 19.86
C GLU A 184 3.88 -11.76 19.46
N LEU A 185 4.18 -11.67 18.17
CA LEU A 185 5.54 -11.74 17.62
C LEU A 185 6.29 -10.41 17.71
N PHE A 186 5.57 -9.31 17.56
CA PHE A 186 6.10 -7.94 17.48
C PHE A 186 5.30 -7.01 18.40
N PRO A 187 5.37 -7.20 19.73
CA PRO A 187 4.50 -6.46 20.67
C PRO A 187 4.71 -4.94 20.65
N ASP A 188 5.86 -4.47 20.20
CA ASP A 188 6.20 -3.03 20.11
C ASP A 188 5.86 -2.41 18.73
N ALA A 189 5.14 -3.13 17.86
CA ALA A 189 4.76 -2.69 16.53
C ALA A 189 3.32 -2.17 16.49
N PRO A 190 3.10 -0.84 16.60
CA PRO A 190 1.77 -0.25 16.75
C PRO A 190 0.89 -0.41 15.50
N GLU A 191 1.46 -0.63 14.33
CA GLU A 191 0.74 -0.84 13.08
C GLU A 191 -0.22 -2.04 13.14
N TYR A 192 0.12 -3.11 13.84
CA TYR A 192 -0.76 -4.26 13.98
C TYR A 192 -1.95 -3.98 14.90
N TYR A 193 -1.78 -3.10 15.88
CA TYR A 193 -2.90 -2.60 16.71
C TYR A 193 -3.81 -1.68 15.89
N PHE A 194 -3.22 -0.87 15.03
CA PHE A 194 -4.00 0.05 14.19
C PHE A 194 -4.93 -0.70 13.23
N TYR A 195 -4.40 -1.63 12.43
CA TYR A 195 -5.20 -2.39 11.48
C TYR A 195 -6.18 -3.36 12.15
N LEU A 196 -5.81 -3.94 13.30
CA LEU A 196 -6.71 -4.78 14.09
C LEU A 196 -7.90 -3.97 14.62
N GLY A 197 -7.64 -2.76 15.13
CA GLY A 197 -8.69 -1.84 15.57
C GLY A 197 -9.67 -1.49 14.45
N ILE A 198 -9.15 -1.16 13.25
CA ILE A 198 -9.99 -0.94 12.05
C ILE A 198 -10.83 -2.18 11.74
N ALA A 199 -10.24 -3.37 11.74
CA ALA A 199 -10.93 -4.61 11.42
C ALA A 199 -12.06 -4.92 12.42
N TYR A 200 -11.83 -4.70 13.72
CA TYR A 200 -12.88 -4.82 14.73
C TYR A 200 -13.98 -3.77 14.57
N PHE A 201 -13.61 -2.52 14.26
CA PHE A 201 -14.58 -1.47 13.99
C PHE A 201 -15.52 -1.85 12.82
N GLN A 202 -14.96 -2.36 11.72
CA GLN A 202 -15.74 -2.81 10.55
C GLN A 202 -16.67 -3.99 10.85
N GLN A 203 -16.32 -4.79 11.88
CA GLN A 203 -17.21 -5.86 12.39
C GLN A 203 -18.17 -5.37 13.48
N GLU A 204 -18.26 -4.06 13.73
CA GLU A 204 -19.06 -3.46 14.81
C GLU A 204 -18.69 -3.94 16.22
N LYS A 205 -17.50 -4.54 16.37
CA LYS A 205 -16.91 -4.94 17.65
C LYS A 205 -16.25 -3.76 18.34
N TYR A 206 -17.05 -2.77 18.69
CA TYR A 206 -16.56 -1.46 19.16
C TYR A 206 -15.71 -1.53 20.41
N GLN A 207 -16.06 -2.42 21.37
CA GLN A 207 -15.27 -2.57 22.58
C GLN A 207 -13.89 -3.17 22.30
N ASP A 208 -13.83 -4.22 21.46
CA ASP A 208 -12.56 -4.85 21.07
C ASP A 208 -11.67 -3.85 20.32
N ALA A 209 -12.26 -3.01 19.45
CA ALA A 209 -11.56 -1.95 18.76
C ALA A 209 -10.99 -0.89 19.74
N LEU A 210 -11.79 -0.43 20.72
CA LEU A 210 -11.33 0.51 21.74
C LEU A 210 -10.17 -0.02 22.57
N ASP A 211 -10.28 -1.27 23.04
CA ASP A 211 -9.25 -1.92 23.86
C ASP A 211 -7.96 -2.10 23.04
N THR A 212 -8.09 -2.47 21.77
CA THR A 212 -6.96 -2.59 20.84
C THR A 212 -6.26 -1.23 20.63
N TYR A 213 -6.99 -0.16 20.34
CA TYR A 213 -6.37 1.15 20.17
C TYR A 213 -5.73 1.70 21.45
N LYS A 214 -6.37 1.48 22.61
CA LYS A 214 -5.79 1.89 23.90
C LYS A 214 -4.48 1.15 24.19
N ALA A 215 -4.45 -0.16 23.96
CA ALA A 215 -3.21 -0.95 24.10
C ALA A 215 -2.12 -0.46 23.12
N GLY A 216 -2.48 -0.15 21.89
CA GLY A 216 -1.54 0.40 20.92
C GLY A 216 -0.98 1.78 21.32
N LEU A 217 -1.80 2.65 21.93
CA LEU A 217 -1.34 3.96 22.43
C LEU A 217 -0.23 3.86 23.49
N GLU A 218 -0.24 2.80 24.32
CA GLU A 218 0.76 2.60 25.37
C GLU A 218 2.17 2.33 24.82
N ILE A 219 2.26 1.77 23.61
CA ILE A 219 3.53 1.42 22.97
C ILE A 219 4.04 2.47 21.99
N ILE A 220 3.20 3.44 21.58
CA ILE A 220 3.61 4.49 20.64
C ILE A 220 4.54 5.47 21.34
N PRO A 221 5.78 5.71 20.84
CA PRO A 221 6.68 6.70 21.39
C PRO A 221 6.06 8.11 21.44
N GLU A 222 6.36 8.88 22.48
CA GLU A 222 5.86 10.27 22.61
C GLU A 222 6.25 11.17 21.43
N THR A 223 7.35 10.85 20.77
CA THR A 223 7.84 11.58 19.58
C THR A 223 7.04 11.29 18.32
N ASN A 224 6.27 10.20 18.28
CA ASN A 224 5.43 9.84 17.12
C ASN A 224 4.03 10.45 17.25
N VAL A 225 4.00 11.79 17.23
CA VAL A 225 2.76 12.57 17.40
C VAL A 225 1.72 12.31 16.32
N GLY A 226 2.14 12.01 15.09
CA GLY A 226 1.23 11.69 13.99
C GLY A 226 0.42 10.44 14.29
N LEU A 227 1.10 9.34 14.61
CA LEU A 227 0.44 8.07 14.90
C LEU A 227 -0.45 8.13 16.15
N LYS A 228 -0.01 8.85 17.21
CA LYS A 228 -0.87 9.11 18.37
C LYS A 228 -2.15 9.84 17.99
N SER A 229 -2.04 10.85 17.14
CA SER A 229 -3.20 11.59 16.63
C SER A 229 -4.17 10.68 15.88
N ASP A 230 -3.64 9.78 15.03
CA ASP A 230 -4.46 8.83 14.27
C ASP A 230 -5.22 7.86 15.19
N PHE A 231 -4.54 7.30 16.20
CA PHE A 231 -5.17 6.43 17.19
C PHE A 231 -6.28 7.12 17.98
N TYR A 232 -6.03 8.34 18.46
CA TYR A 232 -7.06 9.11 19.16
C TYR A 232 -8.22 9.49 18.24
N GLY A 233 -7.96 9.74 16.96
CA GLY A 233 -8.99 9.96 15.95
C GLY A 233 -9.92 8.75 15.82
N GLN A 234 -9.34 7.56 15.67
CA GLN A 234 -10.12 6.31 15.59
C GLN A 234 -10.92 6.04 16.88
N ILE A 235 -10.35 6.30 18.05
CA ILE A 235 -11.07 6.20 19.32
C ILE A 235 -12.26 7.19 19.35
N GLY A 236 -12.09 8.39 18.83
CA GLY A 236 -13.15 9.36 18.67
C GLY A 236 -14.28 8.88 17.78
N ASP A 237 -13.95 8.31 16.61
CA ASP A 237 -14.91 7.74 15.68
C ASP A 237 -15.73 6.60 16.33
N ILE A 238 -15.06 5.72 17.10
CA ILE A 238 -15.75 4.64 17.81
C ILE A 238 -16.70 5.19 18.88
N TYR A 239 -16.24 6.12 19.71
CA TYR A 239 -17.11 6.72 20.75
C TYR A 239 -18.31 7.45 20.15
N TYR A 240 -18.12 8.10 18.99
CA TYR A 240 -19.25 8.69 18.27
C TYR A 240 -20.24 7.61 17.82
N GLN A 241 -19.74 6.51 17.24
CA GLN A 241 -20.59 5.43 16.75
C GLN A 241 -21.43 4.77 17.86
N ILE A 242 -20.86 4.60 19.05
CA ILE A 242 -21.59 4.09 20.22
C ILE A 242 -22.36 5.18 20.99
N LYS A 243 -22.54 6.37 20.40
CA LYS A 243 -23.29 7.51 20.95
C LYS A 243 -22.73 8.08 22.27
N ASN A 244 -21.47 7.86 22.57
CA ASN A 244 -20.78 8.46 23.70
C ASN A 244 -20.09 9.78 23.30
N MET A 245 -20.89 10.83 23.06
CA MET A 245 -20.41 12.11 22.54
C MET A 245 -19.35 12.80 23.42
N PRO A 246 -19.45 12.79 24.77
CA PRO A 246 -18.41 13.43 25.61
C PRO A 246 -17.03 12.82 25.40
N GLU A 247 -16.93 11.48 25.35
CA GLU A 247 -15.65 10.79 25.14
C GLU A 247 -15.18 10.91 23.68
N ALA A 248 -16.10 10.94 22.69
CA ALA A 248 -15.76 11.20 21.30
C ALA A 248 -15.05 12.57 21.14
N TYR A 249 -15.65 13.64 21.65
CA TYR A 249 -15.08 14.98 21.53
C TYR A 249 -13.76 15.11 22.27
N LYS A 250 -13.64 14.48 23.46
CA LYS A 250 -12.38 14.43 24.21
C LYS A 250 -11.28 13.73 23.41
N ALA A 251 -11.58 12.60 22.77
CA ALA A 251 -10.61 11.87 21.97
C ALA A 251 -10.18 12.67 20.74
N TYR A 252 -11.09 13.36 20.05
CA TYR A 252 -10.73 14.23 18.93
C TYR A 252 -9.90 15.43 19.38
N ASP A 253 -10.21 16.05 20.54
CA ASP A 253 -9.42 17.13 21.10
C ASP A 253 -8.01 16.64 21.45
N GLU A 254 -7.84 15.42 21.99
CA GLU A 254 -6.52 14.83 22.23
C GLU A 254 -5.79 14.56 20.88
N ALA A 255 -6.48 14.04 19.87
CA ALA A 255 -5.89 13.83 18.55
C ALA A 255 -5.31 15.14 17.97
N LEU A 256 -6.06 16.23 18.05
CA LEU A 256 -5.64 17.54 17.54
C LEU A 256 -4.58 18.24 18.41
N LYS A 257 -4.39 17.85 19.67
CA LYS A 257 -3.23 18.29 20.47
C LYS A 257 -1.93 17.68 19.98
N TYR A 258 -1.97 16.40 19.54
CA TYR A 258 -0.79 15.73 18.97
C TYR A 258 -0.50 16.19 17.54
N ASN A 259 -1.54 16.37 16.71
CA ASN A 259 -1.40 16.86 15.34
C ASN A 259 -2.60 17.71 14.95
N ASP A 260 -2.44 19.03 15.06
CA ASP A 260 -3.48 20.04 14.74
C ASP A 260 -3.82 20.12 13.23
N LYS A 261 -3.06 19.39 12.38
CA LYS A 261 -3.27 19.28 10.93
C LYS A 261 -3.69 17.88 10.49
N ASN A 262 -4.12 17.03 11.40
CA ASN A 262 -4.68 15.74 11.02
C ASN A 262 -6.01 15.97 10.30
N VAL A 263 -5.94 15.92 8.97
CA VAL A 263 -7.07 16.28 8.08
C VAL A 263 -8.27 15.37 8.28
N VAL A 264 -8.04 14.09 8.56
CA VAL A 264 -9.11 13.10 8.80
C VAL A 264 -9.84 13.45 10.08
N VAL A 265 -9.12 13.71 11.17
CA VAL A 265 -9.70 14.12 12.46
C VAL A 265 -10.43 15.46 12.35
N LEU A 266 -9.81 16.44 11.68
CA LEU A 266 -10.44 17.75 11.45
C LEU A 266 -11.78 17.59 10.71
N ASN A 267 -11.82 16.78 9.66
CA ASN A 267 -13.02 16.54 8.88
C ASN A 267 -14.11 15.81 9.69
N ASN A 268 -13.76 14.66 10.31
CA ASN A 268 -14.73 13.84 11.03
C ASN A 268 -15.32 14.58 12.22
N TYR A 269 -14.47 15.25 13.00
CA TYR A 269 -14.94 16.05 14.13
C TYR A 269 -15.87 17.20 13.68
N ALA A 270 -15.49 17.92 12.62
CA ALA A 270 -16.31 18.99 12.07
C ALA A 270 -17.66 18.47 11.55
N TYR A 271 -17.65 17.35 10.86
CA TYR A 271 -18.87 16.70 10.35
C TYR A 271 -19.79 16.31 11.50
N PHE A 272 -19.30 15.63 12.53
CA PHE A 272 -20.12 15.19 13.65
C PHE A 272 -20.67 16.35 14.47
N LEU A 273 -19.89 17.42 14.69
CA LEU A 273 -20.41 18.64 15.30
C LEU A 273 -21.53 19.25 14.47
N SER A 274 -21.45 19.18 13.14
CA SER A 274 -22.50 19.72 12.26
C SER A 274 -23.79 18.91 12.32
N LEU A 275 -23.71 17.59 12.40
CA LEU A 275 -24.85 16.71 12.58
C LEU A 275 -25.58 16.96 13.91
N GLU A 276 -24.81 17.19 14.97
CA GLU A 276 -25.36 17.55 16.30
C GLU A 276 -25.78 19.02 16.41
N LYS A 277 -25.54 19.85 15.39
CA LYS A 277 -25.72 21.31 15.38
C LYS A 277 -25.03 22.01 16.55
N LYS A 278 -23.89 21.44 17.00
CA LYS A 278 -23.09 21.95 18.12
C LYS A 278 -21.85 22.66 17.61
N ASP A 279 -21.47 23.75 18.25
CA ASP A 279 -20.28 24.57 17.98
C ASP A 279 -19.94 24.68 16.47
N LEU A 280 -20.93 25.09 15.68
CA LEU A 280 -20.80 25.19 14.22
C LEU A 280 -19.64 26.11 13.78
N LYS A 281 -19.23 27.08 14.63
CA LYS A 281 -18.05 27.91 14.37
C LYS A 281 -16.74 27.12 14.48
N LYS A 282 -16.66 26.19 15.45
CA LYS A 282 -15.51 25.28 15.56
C LYS A 282 -15.49 24.32 14.37
N ALA A 283 -16.64 23.74 14.01
CA ALA A 283 -16.79 22.87 12.85
C ALA A 283 -16.34 23.56 11.55
N GLU A 284 -16.78 24.78 11.32
CA GLU A 284 -16.41 25.59 10.14
C GLU A 284 -14.90 25.81 10.08
N ARG A 285 -14.25 26.24 11.20
CA ARG A 285 -12.80 26.45 11.23
C ARG A 285 -12.00 25.18 10.93
N MET A 286 -12.42 24.04 11.50
CA MET A 286 -11.74 22.75 11.28
C MET A 286 -11.91 22.28 9.83
N SER A 287 -13.12 22.34 9.30
CA SER A 287 -13.39 21.94 7.91
C SER A 287 -12.71 22.88 6.90
N ALA A 288 -12.68 24.19 7.16
CA ALA A 288 -11.92 25.16 6.37
C ALA A 288 -10.42 24.82 6.32
N LEU A 289 -9.85 24.37 7.45
CA LEU A 289 -8.46 23.94 7.50
C LEU A 289 -8.25 22.63 6.71
N ALA A 290 -9.15 21.66 6.82
CA ALA A 290 -9.08 20.42 6.05
C ALA A 290 -9.12 20.70 4.54
N VAL A 291 -10.04 21.52 4.07
CA VAL A 291 -10.13 21.96 2.67
C VAL A 291 -8.90 22.76 2.24
N LYS A 292 -8.33 23.59 3.11
CA LYS A 292 -7.10 24.33 2.80
C LYS A 292 -5.90 23.37 2.59
N LEU A 293 -5.81 22.32 3.38
CA LEU A 293 -4.73 21.32 3.30
C LEU A 293 -4.91 20.39 2.12
N GLU A 294 -6.15 20.01 1.81
CA GLU A 294 -6.50 19.12 0.69
C GLU A 294 -7.66 19.72 -0.15
N PRO A 295 -7.38 20.71 -1.00
CA PRO A 295 -8.43 21.52 -1.66
C PRO A 295 -9.25 20.78 -2.72
N ASN A 296 -8.79 19.63 -3.18
CA ASN A 296 -9.46 18.81 -4.19
C ASN A 296 -10.07 17.54 -3.61
N ASN A 297 -10.08 17.37 -2.29
CA ASN A 297 -10.69 16.22 -1.65
C ASN A 297 -12.22 16.41 -1.59
N SER A 298 -12.96 15.59 -2.35
CA SER A 298 -14.41 15.69 -2.48
C SER A 298 -15.14 15.51 -1.15
N THR A 299 -14.66 14.62 -0.27
CA THR A 299 -15.24 14.37 1.05
C THR A 299 -15.10 15.58 1.97
N TYR A 300 -13.95 16.26 1.95
CA TYR A 300 -13.74 17.44 2.80
C TYR A 300 -14.51 18.65 2.28
N LEU A 301 -14.64 18.78 0.97
CA LEU A 301 -15.47 19.81 0.34
C LEU A 301 -16.96 19.59 0.65
N ASP A 302 -17.44 18.33 0.67
CA ASP A 302 -18.81 17.98 1.04
C ASP A 302 -19.09 18.34 2.50
N THR A 303 -18.23 17.92 3.43
CA THR A 303 -18.37 18.29 4.84
C THR A 303 -18.43 19.80 5.02
N TYR A 304 -17.60 20.55 4.30
CA TYR A 304 -17.60 22.01 4.39
C TYR A 304 -18.89 22.62 3.81
N ALA A 305 -19.38 22.07 2.71
CA ALA A 305 -20.68 22.44 2.15
C ALA A 305 -21.82 22.17 3.13
N TRP A 306 -21.81 20.99 3.77
CA TRP A 306 -22.81 20.58 4.74
C TRP A 306 -22.85 21.50 5.97
N ILE A 307 -21.69 21.91 6.49
CA ILE A 307 -21.61 22.86 7.60
C ILE A 307 -22.29 24.19 7.22
N PHE A 308 -22.04 24.73 6.02
CA PHE A 308 -22.72 25.94 5.54
C PHE A 308 -24.22 25.71 5.35
N PHE A 309 -24.62 24.55 4.89
CA PHE A 309 -26.04 24.17 4.80
C PHE A 309 -26.73 24.22 6.18
N VAL A 310 -26.12 23.60 7.19
CA VAL A 310 -26.65 23.60 8.56
C VAL A 310 -26.68 25.02 9.17
N GLN A 311 -25.74 25.88 8.79
CA GLN A 311 -25.72 27.30 9.18
C GLN A 311 -26.74 28.16 8.43
N GLY A 312 -27.46 27.61 7.43
CA GLY A 312 -28.39 28.35 6.57
C GLY A 312 -27.71 29.19 5.48
N ASN A 313 -26.39 29.03 5.28
CA ASN A 313 -25.68 29.72 4.20
C ASN A 313 -25.67 28.87 2.93
N TYR A 314 -26.82 28.78 2.29
CA TYR A 314 -27.02 27.93 1.10
C TYR A 314 -26.19 28.37 -0.11
N THR A 315 -25.81 29.65 -0.20
CA THR A 315 -24.95 30.14 -1.28
C THR A 315 -23.56 29.54 -1.21
N LEU A 316 -22.92 29.56 -0.04
CA LEU A 316 -21.61 28.93 0.17
C LEU A 316 -21.72 27.40 0.09
N ALA A 317 -22.77 26.81 0.67
CA ALA A 317 -23.02 25.38 0.58
C ALA A 317 -23.04 24.92 -0.87
N LYS A 318 -23.73 25.65 -1.76
CA LYS A 318 -23.79 25.32 -3.18
C LYS A 318 -22.44 25.40 -3.88
N ILE A 319 -21.63 26.42 -3.61
CA ILE A 319 -20.30 26.56 -4.20
C ILE A 319 -19.41 25.35 -3.84
N TYR A 320 -19.39 24.96 -2.57
CA TYR A 320 -18.51 23.86 -2.12
C TYR A 320 -19.01 22.48 -2.52
N ILE A 321 -20.33 22.23 -2.54
CA ILE A 321 -20.85 20.95 -3.02
C ILE A 321 -20.66 20.76 -4.53
N GLU A 322 -20.78 21.82 -5.33
CA GLU A 322 -20.47 21.77 -6.76
C GLU A 322 -18.98 21.50 -6.99
N SER A 323 -18.09 22.09 -6.16
CA SER A 323 -16.66 21.77 -6.16
C SER A 323 -16.40 20.32 -5.74
N ALA A 324 -17.10 19.80 -4.74
CA ALA A 324 -17.00 18.41 -4.31
C ALA A 324 -17.38 17.45 -5.46
N LEU A 325 -18.51 17.70 -6.13
CA LEU A 325 -18.95 16.90 -7.28
C LEU A 325 -17.97 16.94 -8.46
N ALA A 326 -17.33 18.10 -8.71
CA ALA A 326 -16.33 18.24 -9.77
C ALA A 326 -15.05 17.44 -9.49
N ASN A 327 -14.72 17.21 -8.24
CA ASN A 327 -13.53 16.45 -7.80
C ASN A 327 -13.86 14.98 -7.42
N ASP A 328 -15.12 14.57 -7.47
CA ASP A 328 -15.52 13.23 -7.08
C ASP A 328 -15.19 12.18 -8.14
N THR A 329 -14.21 11.32 -7.84
CA THR A 329 -13.82 10.19 -8.69
C THR A 329 -14.57 8.91 -8.35
N THR A 330 -15.27 8.87 -7.19
CA THR A 330 -15.94 7.68 -6.66
C THR A 330 -17.39 7.56 -7.10
N LYS A 331 -17.96 8.62 -7.63
CA LYS A 331 -19.39 8.75 -7.97
C LYS A 331 -20.28 8.52 -6.74
N SER A 332 -20.02 9.30 -5.68
CA SER A 332 -20.74 9.20 -4.41
C SER A 332 -22.21 9.59 -4.55
N SER A 333 -23.12 8.67 -4.24
CA SER A 333 -24.56 8.94 -4.16
C SER A 333 -24.93 9.88 -3.01
N GLU A 334 -24.13 9.90 -1.94
CA GLU A 334 -24.25 10.80 -0.80
C GLU A 334 -24.07 12.26 -1.22
N LEU A 335 -23.00 12.55 -1.96
CA LEU A 335 -22.74 13.88 -2.52
C LEU A 335 -23.91 14.41 -3.36
N VAL A 336 -24.52 13.50 -4.14
CA VAL A 336 -25.65 13.87 -5.01
C VAL A 336 -26.91 14.14 -4.20
N ASP A 337 -27.15 13.40 -3.11
CA ASP A 337 -28.25 13.66 -2.19
C ASP A 337 -28.08 14.99 -1.45
N HIS A 338 -26.89 15.26 -0.87
CA HIS A 338 -26.57 16.55 -0.25
C HIS A 338 -26.75 17.72 -1.23
N TYR A 339 -26.35 17.52 -2.49
CA TYR A 339 -26.56 18.57 -3.51
C TYR A 339 -28.05 18.83 -3.74
N GLY A 340 -28.89 17.79 -3.75
CA GLY A 340 -30.35 17.92 -3.80
C GLY A 340 -30.88 18.74 -2.65
N ASP A 341 -30.45 18.46 -1.40
CA ASP A 341 -30.85 19.21 -0.21
C ASP A 341 -30.48 20.70 -0.30
N ILE A 342 -29.26 20.96 -0.72
CA ILE A 342 -28.75 22.34 -0.90
C ILE A 342 -29.52 23.11 -1.98
N LEU A 343 -29.82 22.45 -3.11
CA LEU A 343 -30.59 23.05 -4.20
C LEU A 343 -32.02 23.38 -3.74
N PHE A 344 -32.66 22.48 -3.01
CA PHE A 344 -34.02 22.69 -2.48
C PHE A 344 -34.06 23.93 -1.57
N MET A 345 -33.15 24.01 -0.61
CA MET A 345 -33.07 25.13 0.31
C MET A 345 -32.61 26.43 -0.36
N SER A 346 -31.95 26.35 -1.52
CA SER A 346 -31.60 27.48 -2.38
C SER A 346 -32.77 27.95 -3.25
N GLY A 347 -33.91 27.22 -3.25
CA GLY A 347 -35.11 27.55 -4.03
C GLY A 347 -35.26 26.85 -5.38
N ASP A 348 -34.28 26.02 -5.79
CA ASP A 348 -34.29 25.27 -7.06
C ASP A 348 -34.88 23.86 -6.85
N LYS A 349 -36.19 23.83 -6.62
CA LYS A 349 -36.89 22.59 -6.23
C LYS A 349 -36.92 21.53 -7.32
N GLU A 350 -36.99 21.94 -8.60
CA GLU A 350 -36.99 21.02 -9.74
C GLU A 350 -35.68 20.26 -9.86
N LYS A 351 -34.58 20.97 -9.81
CA LYS A 351 -33.24 20.34 -9.84
C LYS A 351 -32.95 19.53 -8.59
N ALA A 352 -33.47 19.94 -7.41
CA ALA A 352 -33.33 19.17 -6.19
C ALA A 352 -33.95 17.77 -6.37
N LEU A 353 -35.19 17.70 -6.90
CA LEU A 353 -35.87 16.42 -7.16
C LEU A 353 -35.09 15.57 -8.19
N GLU A 354 -34.47 16.19 -9.22
CA GLU A 354 -33.62 15.48 -10.17
C GLU A 354 -32.41 14.86 -9.47
N GLN A 355 -31.74 15.59 -8.57
CA GLN A 355 -30.57 15.08 -7.86
C GLN A 355 -30.94 13.96 -6.88
N TRP A 356 -32.02 14.08 -6.13
CA TRP A 356 -32.51 13.00 -5.25
C TRP A 356 -32.83 11.71 -6.02
N LYS A 357 -33.51 11.80 -7.17
CA LYS A 357 -33.76 10.66 -8.06
C LYS A 357 -32.45 10.04 -8.55
N LYS A 358 -31.50 10.88 -8.94
CA LYS A 358 -30.17 10.43 -9.38
C LYS A 358 -29.40 9.73 -8.26
N ALA A 359 -29.45 10.24 -7.02
CA ALA A 359 -28.82 9.58 -5.87
C ALA A 359 -29.41 8.17 -5.65
N LYS A 360 -30.74 8.03 -5.78
CA LYS A 360 -31.41 6.73 -5.70
C LYS A 360 -31.01 5.79 -6.84
N GLU A 361 -30.93 6.28 -8.08
CA GLU A 361 -30.45 5.50 -9.24
C GLU A 361 -28.98 5.06 -9.08
N MET A 362 -28.18 5.82 -8.34
CA MET A 362 -26.79 5.49 -8.00
C MET A 362 -26.69 4.48 -6.84
N GLY A 363 -27.82 4.02 -6.29
CA GLY A 363 -27.87 2.97 -5.29
C GLY A 363 -27.96 3.45 -3.84
N LYS A 364 -28.24 4.73 -3.58
CA LYS A 364 -28.51 5.19 -2.22
C LYS A 364 -29.87 4.66 -1.76
N GLU A 365 -29.84 3.78 -0.76
CA GLU A 365 -31.05 3.26 -0.10
C GLU A 365 -31.27 4.03 1.21
N SER A 366 -32.34 4.82 1.28
CA SER A 366 -32.72 5.59 2.46
C SER A 366 -34.22 5.91 2.43
N ASP A 367 -34.91 5.59 3.52
CA ASP A 367 -36.35 5.94 3.68
C ASP A 367 -36.56 7.45 3.61
N VAL A 368 -35.59 8.24 4.09
CA VAL A 368 -35.64 9.71 4.04
C VAL A 368 -35.53 10.19 2.60
N LEU A 369 -34.60 9.62 1.81
CA LEU A 369 -34.47 9.95 0.40
C LEU A 369 -35.74 9.59 -0.39
N ASP A 370 -36.35 8.45 -0.12
CA ASP A 370 -37.59 8.03 -0.75
C ASP A 370 -38.73 8.99 -0.44
N ARG A 371 -38.83 9.46 0.79
CA ARG A 371 -39.79 10.48 1.18
C ARG A 371 -39.51 11.84 0.55
N LYS A 372 -38.26 12.28 0.49
CA LYS A 372 -37.84 13.53 -0.22
C LYS A 372 -38.34 13.49 -1.67
N ILE A 373 -38.17 12.35 -2.36
CA ILE A 373 -38.61 12.16 -3.75
C ILE A 373 -40.14 12.14 -3.85
N ALA A 374 -40.82 11.43 -2.97
CA ALA A 374 -42.28 11.26 -3.02
C ALA A 374 -43.05 12.55 -2.67
N GLU A 375 -42.55 13.27 -1.66
CA GLU A 375 -43.22 14.49 -1.14
C GLU A 375 -42.71 15.75 -1.88
N GLY A 376 -41.59 15.65 -2.64
CA GLY A 376 -41.00 16.77 -3.36
C GLY A 376 -40.48 17.89 -2.43
N THR A 377 -40.03 17.52 -1.21
CA THR A 377 -39.62 18.45 -0.18
C THR A 377 -38.40 17.93 0.57
N TYR A 378 -37.61 18.86 1.11
CA TYR A 378 -36.53 18.52 2.03
C TYR A 378 -37.10 17.91 3.32
N ILE A 379 -36.52 16.81 3.75
CA ILE A 379 -36.83 16.13 5.00
C ILE A 379 -35.52 15.97 5.76
N GLU A 380 -35.46 16.53 6.94
CA GLU A 380 -34.30 16.39 7.83
C GLU A 380 -34.23 14.96 8.36
N GLU A 381 -33.04 14.36 8.29
CA GLU A 381 -32.79 13.09 8.96
C GLU A 381 -32.82 13.29 10.48
N GLU A 382 -33.79 12.69 11.13
CA GLU A 382 -33.81 12.65 12.59
C GLU A 382 -32.62 11.79 13.06
N VAL A 383 -31.70 12.37 13.82
CA VAL A 383 -30.70 11.61 14.56
C VAL A 383 -31.46 10.72 15.55
N LYS A 384 -31.70 9.47 15.19
CA LYS A 384 -32.36 8.52 16.10
C LYS A 384 -31.53 8.40 17.36
N ASN A 385 -31.99 9.03 18.42
CA ASN A 385 -31.53 8.85 19.79
C ASN A 385 -32.19 7.54 20.31
N GLU A 386 -31.70 6.38 19.89
CA GLU A 386 -32.03 5.11 20.53
C GLU A 386 -30.94 4.69 21.51
#